data_689d8df005ccca41ecd1955e064113b2
#
_entry.id   689d8df005ccca41ecd1955e064113b2
#
_cell.length_a   1.000
_cell.length_b   1.000
_cell.length_c   1.000
_cell.angle_alpha   90.00
_cell.angle_beta   90.00
_cell.angle_gamma   90.00
#
_symmetry.space_group_name_H-M   'P 1'
#
loop_
_entity.id
_entity.type
_entity.pdbx_description
1 polymer ?
#
loop_
_entity_poly.entity_id
_entity_poly.type
_entity_poly.pdbx_seq_one_letter_code
_entity_poly.pdbx_strand_id
1 'polypeptide(L)'
;MIKIISTKAARFFVNYGAEPGMEDVYAYGIECTISTVLILALLTVSGFILRNSIHMLVFISAWLPLRMLVGGAHANTHWACTLVSVGLGTISVWLSDYINKMPAAVIIVIGVCCYAVLFFTAPVVHKNHPISQRRYRKTRIHARVYAAFECAGIIVLTLIHSPMAAPAFMGCFTTAVLAFFGWFSKNTDKSYMIYETIDRKTI
;
A
#
# COMPACT_ATOMS: atom_id res chain seq x y z
N MET A 1 -9.58 -5.14 -20.51
CA MET A 1 -9.71 -6.59 -20.23
C MET A 1 -10.06 -6.87 -18.76
N ILE A 2 -9.31 -6.39 -17.77
CA ILE A 2 -9.59 -6.65 -16.34
C ILE A 2 -11.01 -6.24 -15.97
N LYS A 3 -11.46 -5.03 -16.34
CA LYS A 3 -12.82 -4.53 -16.10
C LYS A 3 -13.92 -5.43 -16.63
N ILE A 4 -13.72 -6.08 -17.79
CA ILE A 4 -14.71 -6.99 -18.36
C ILE A 4 -14.81 -8.29 -17.54
N ILE A 5 -13.68 -8.79 -17.08
CA ILE A 5 -13.61 -10.02 -16.27
C ILE A 5 -14.23 -9.75 -14.90
N SER A 6 -13.88 -8.63 -14.25
CA SER A 6 -14.41 -8.27 -12.93
C SER A 6 -15.94 -8.06 -12.96
N THR A 7 -16.46 -7.37 -13.98
CA THR A 7 -17.91 -7.16 -14.12
C THR A 7 -18.67 -8.49 -14.36
N LYS A 8 -18.12 -9.40 -15.18
CA LYS A 8 -18.72 -10.73 -15.37
C LYS A 8 -18.71 -11.53 -14.08
N ALA A 9 -17.61 -11.53 -13.34
CA ALA A 9 -17.50 -12.23 -12.07
C ALA A 9 -18.43 -11.61 -10.99
N ALA A 10 -18.56 -10.29 -10.94
CA ALA A 10 -19.49 -9.62 -10.02
C ALA A 10 -20.95 -10.03 -10.28
N ARG A 11 -21.37 -10.05 -11.53
CA ARG A 11 -22.72 -10.52 -11.92
C ARG A 11 -22.94 -12.00 -11.56
N PHE A 12 -21.91 -12.83 -11.71
CA PHE A 12 -21.99 -14.21 -11.29
C PHE A 12 -22.26 -14.32 -9.78
N PHE A 13 -21.55 -13.56 -8.93
CA PHE A 13 -21.79 -13.55 -7.48
C PHE A 13 -23.21 -13.08 -7.11
N VAL A 14 -23.71 -12.05 -7.78
CA VAL A 14 -25.09 -11.56 -7.53
C VAL A 14 -26.12 -12.62 -7.92
N ASN A 15 -25.92 -13.33 -9.03
CA ASN A 15 -26.81 -14.42 -9.44
C ASN A 15 -26.79 -15.62 -8.49
N TYR A 16 -25.71 -15.79 -7.70
CA TYR A 16 -25.57 -16.87 -6.70
C TYR A 16 -25.87 -16.41 -5.25
N GLY A 17 -26.59 -15.28 -5.08
CA GLY A 17 -27.13 -14.87 -3.79
C GLY A 17 -26.37 -13.76 -3.08
N ALA A 18 -25.42 -13.09 -3.75
CA ALA A 18 -24.86 -11.86 -3.24
C ALA A 18 -25.88 -10.71 -3.33
N GLU A 19 -25.72 -9.68 -2.50
CA GLU A 19 -26.68 -8.60 -2.35
C GLU A 19 -26.89 -7.84 -3.69
N PRO A 20 -28.14 -7.77 -4.21
CA PRO A 20 -28.45 -7.04 -5.42
C PRO A 20 -28.17 -5.54 -5.24
N GLY A 21 -27.60 -4.89 -6.26
CA GLY A 21 -27.22 -3.46 -6.21
C GLY A 21 -25.80 -3.17 -5.75
N MET A 22 -25.04 -4.20 -5.31
CA MET A 22 -23.63 -4.08 -4.92
C MET A 22 -22.67 -4.55 -6.02
N GLU A 23 -23.14 -4.72 -7.26
CA GLU A 23 -22.35 -5.24 -8.40
C GLU A 23 -21.06 -4.43 -8.64
N ASP A 24 -21.14 -3.10 -8.56
CA ASP A 24 -19.98 -2.23 -8.76
C ASP A 24 -18.93 -2.38 -7.66
N VAL A 25 -19.37 -2.62 -6.42
CA VAL A 25 -18.48 -2.85 -5.28
C VAL A 25 -17.76 -4.18 -5.44
N TYR A 26 -18.47 -5.24 -5.83
CA TYR A 26 -17.87 -6.55 -6.08
C TYR A 26 -16.92 -6.49 -7.29
N ALA A 27 -17.31 -5.84 -8.39
CA ALA A 27 -16.47 -5.67 -9.57
C ALA A 27 -15.16 -4.97 -9.22
N TYR A 28 -15.22 -3.89 -8.44
CA TYR A 28 -14.04 -3.18 -7.98
C TYR A 28 -13.15 -4.03 -7.05
N GLY A 29 -13.74 -4.75 -6.11
CA GLY A 29 -12.98 -5.66 -5.23
C GLY A 29 -12.22 -6.72 -6.02
N ILE A 30 -12.85 -7.31 -7.04
CA ILE A 30 -12.22 -8.28 -7.94
C ILE A 30 -11.12 -7.64 -8.77
N GLU A 31 -11.32 -6.41 -9.30
CA GLU A 31 -10.28 -5.66 -10.01
C GLU A 31 -9.04 -5.42 -9.16
N CYS A 32 -9.24 -4.97 -7.92
CA CYS A 32 -8.15 -4.76 -6.97
C CYS A 32 -7.40 -6.07 -6.66
N THR A 33 -8.14 -7.17 -6.48
CA THR A 33 -7.56 -8.48 -6.19
C THR A 33 -6.71 -8.97 -7.37
N ILE A 34 -7.24 -8.92 -8.59
CA ILE A 34 -6.51 -9.32 -9.81
C ILE A 34 -5.25 -8.48 -9.98
N SER A 35 -5.36 -7.15 -9.80
CA SER A 35 -4.20 -6.25 -9.90
C SER A 35 -3.15 -6.56 -8.84
N THR A 36 -3.56 -6.85 -7.61
CA THR A 36 -2.63 -7.21 -6.52
C THR A 36 -1.91 -8.52 -6.81
N VAL A 37 -2.64 -9.56 -7.24
CA VAL A 37 -2.05 -10.86 -7.61
C VAL A 37 -1.05 -10.68 -8.75
N LEU A 38 -1.38 -9.88 -9.76
CA LEU A 38 -0.48 -9.59 -10.88
C LEU A 38 0.79 -8.88 -10.41
N ILE A 39 0.67 -7.87 -9.54
CA ILE A 39 1.83 -7.16 -8.96
C ILE A 39 2.72 -8.13 -8.19
N LEU A 40 2.14 -8.99 -7.34
CA LEU A 40 2.89 -9.98 -6.56
C LEU A 40 3.62 -10.98 -7.45
N ALA A 41 2.97 -11.48 -8.51
CA ALA A 41 3.58 -12.38 -9.47
C ALA A 41 4.77 -11.70 -10.17
N LEU A 42 4.60 -10.47 -10.66
CA LEU A 42 5.68 -9.72 -11.34
C LEU A 42 6.83 -9.37 -10.39
N LEU A 43 6.56 -8.99 -9.14
CA LEU A 43 7.60 -8.75 -8.12
C LEU A 43 8.37 -10.05 -7.82
N THR A 44 7.67 -11.17 -7.67
CA THR A 44 8.32 -12.47 -7.44
C THR A 44 9.24 -12.83 -8.61
N VAL A 45 8.75 -12.70 -9.85
CA VAL A 45 9.56 -12.92 -11.05
C VAL A 45 10.79 -12.00 -11.10
N SER A 46 10.61 -10.71 -10.78
CA SER A 46 11.74 -9.76 -10.75
C SER A 46 12.76 -10.13 -9.67
N GLY A 47 12.33 -10.66 -8.52
CA GLY A 47 13.21 -11.18 -7.47
C GLY A 47 14.06 -12.36 -7.95
N PHE A 48 13.48 -13.26 -8.75
CA PHE A 48 14.25 -14.35 -9.38
C PHE A 48 15.25 -13.84 -10.41
N ILE A 49 14.86 -12.88 -11.25
CA ILE A 49 15.75 -12.28 -12.26
C ILE A 49 16.94 -11.57 -11.61
N LEU A 50 16.70 -10.83 -10.51
CA LEU A 50 17.75 -10.16 -9.74
C LEU A 50 18.60 -11.12 -8.90
N ARG A 51 18.27 -12.41 -8.85
CA ARG A 51 18.87 -13.41 -7.96
C ARG A 51 18.81 -13.01 -6.46
N ASN A 52 17.77 -12.27 -6.11
CA ASN A 52 17.59 -11.68 -4.77
C ASN A 52 16.17 -11.98 -4.25
N SER A 53 15.71 -13.22 -4.43
CA SER A 53 14.34 -13.66 -4.13
C SER A 53 13.98 -13.48 -2.64
N ILE A 54 14.94 -13.71 -1.72
CA ILE A 54 14.69 -13.56 -0.28
C ILE A 54 14.45 -12.08 0.05
N HIS A 55 15.28 -11.16 -0.46
CA HIS A 55 15.08 -9.71 -0.26
C HIS A 55 13.75 -9.26 -0.85
N MET A 56 13.34 -9.80 -1.99
CA MET A 56 12.03 -9.51 -2.60
C MET A 56 10.88 -9.99 -1.72
N LEU A 57 10.96 -11.18 -1.15
CA LEU A 57 9.94 -11.69 -0.21
C LEU A 57 9.83 -10.84 1.04
N VAL A 58 10.97 -10.42 1.61
CA VAL A 58 10.98 -9.50 2.77
C VAL A 58 10.38 -8.15 2.39
N PHE A 59 10.74 -7.58 1.24
CA PHE A 59 10.13 -6.35 0.72
C PHE A 59 8.60 -6.49 0.59
N ILE A 60 8.11 -7.56 -0.05
CA ILE A 60 6.68 -7.81 -0.24
C ILE A 60 5.97 -7.94 1.11
N SER A 61 6.56 -8.66 2.07
CA SER A 61 5.96 -8.89 3.39
C SER A 61 5.84 -7.60 4.21
N ALA A 62 6.77 -6.67 4.05
CA ALA A 62 6.73 -5.35 4.64
C ALA A 62 5.75 -4.42 3.88
N TRP A 63 5.88 -4.35 2.56
CA TRP A 63 5.16 -3.41 1.72
C TRP A 63 3.66 -3.70 1.60
N LEU A 64 3.27 -4.98 1.39
CA LEU A 64 1.90 -5.34 1.05
C LEU A 64 0.89 -5.04 2.17
N PRO A 65 1.10 -5.47 3.43
CA PRO A 65 0.15 -5.18 4.51
C PRO A 65 0.04 -3.68 4.80
N LEU A 66 1.16 -2.96 4.79
CA LEU A 66 1.14 -1.50 4.92
C LEU A 66 0.34 -0.86 3.79
N ARG A 67 0.57 -1.26 2.56
CA ARG A 67 -0.14 -0.74 1.39
C ARG A 67 -1.65 -0.96 1.48
N MET A 68 -2.08 -2.11 1.97
CA MET A 68 -3.50 -2.43 2.16
C MET A 68 -4.16 -1.62 3.28
N LEU A 69 -3.42 -1.36 4.36
CA LEU A 69 -3.94 -0.63 5.52
C LEU A 69 -3.87 0.90 5.34
N VAL A 70 -2.77 1.37 4.76
CA VAL A 70 -2.51 2.81 4.63
C VAL A 70 -3.22 3.41 3.40
N GLY A 71 -3.36 2.64 2.32
CA GLY A 71 -3.78 3.15 1.03
C GLY A 71 -2.64 3.93 0.35
N GLY A 72 -2.95 5.08 -0.24
CA GLY A 72 -1.97 5.98 -0.85
C GLY A 72 -2.35 6.42 -2.26
N ALA A 73 -1.41 7.02 -2.99
CA ALA A 73 -1.63 7.47 -4.36
C ALA A 73 -1.99 6.28 -5.27
N HIS A 74 -3.09 6.43 -5.99
CA HIS A 74 -3.50 5.52 -7.06
C HIS A 74 -3.32 6.22 -8.40
N ALA A 75 -2.68 5.54 -9.34
CA ALA A 75 -2.61 6.01 -10.71
C ALA A 75 -4.01 5.92 -11.38
N ASN A 76 -4.25 6.78 -12.36
CA ASN A 76 -5.54 6.85 -13.06
C ASN A 76 -5.89 5.55 -13.83
N THR A 77 -4.93 4.67 -14.03
CA THR A 77 -5.13 3.38 -14.70
C THR A 77 -4.48 2.24 -13.90
N HIS A 78 -5.11 1.05 -13.93
CA HIS A 78 -4.58 -0.16 -13.28
C HIS A 78 -3.17 -0.51 -13.76
N TRP A 79 -2.89 -0.34 -15.06
CA TRP A 79 -1.57 -0.61 -15.64
C TRP A 79 -0.49 0.32 -15.10
N ALA A 80 -0.78 1.61 -15.00
CA ALA A 80 0.18 2.55 -14.44
C ALA A 80 0.46 2.24 -12.96
N CYS A 81 -0.57 1.87 -12.18
CA CYS A 81 -0.39 1.45 -10.79
C CYS A 81 0.49 0.19 -10.69
N THR A 82 0.25 -0.80 -11.56
CA THR A 82 1.06 -2.04 -11.61
C THR A 82 2.51 -1.73 -11.96
N LEU A 83 2.76 -0.95 -13.03
CA LEU A 83 4.11 -0.59 -13.47
C LEU A 83 4.88 0.18 -12.40
N VAL A 84 4.24 1.16 -11.76
CA VAL A 84 4.86 1.94 -10.67
C VAL A 84 5.19 1.04 -9.48
N SER A 85 4.27 0.16 -9.07
CA SER A 85 4.49 -0.73 -7.93
C SER A 85 5.60 -1.75 -8.19
N VAL A 86 5.61 -2.37 -9.37
CA VAL A 86 6.64 -3.34 -9.76
C VAL A 86 7.99 -2.64 -9.94
N GLY A 87 8.03 -1.47 -10.59
CA GLY A 87 9.23 -0.68 -10.77
C GLY A 87 9.84 -0.25 -9.43
N LEU A 88 9.02 0.32 -8.53
CA LEU A 88 9.48 0.70 -7.19
C LEU A 88 10.01 -0.50 -6.39
N GLY A 89 9.29 -1.63 -6.40
CA GLY A 89 9.73 -2.83 -5.68
C GLY A 89 11.04 -3.41 -6.24
N THR A 90 11.16 -3.48 -7.55
CA THR A 90 12.38 -3.97 -8.23
C THR A 90 13.59 -3.08 -7.93
N ILE A 91 13.43 -1.75 -8.05
CA ILE A 91 14.48 -0.77 -7.71
C ILE A 91 14.83 -0.85 -6.22
N SER A 92 13.84 -0.99 -5.34
CA SER A 92 14.04 -1.10 -3.89
C SER A 92 14.91 -2.29 -3.52
N VAL A 93 14.63 -3.46 -4.10
CA VAL A 93 15.40 -4.68 -3.84
C VAL A 93 16.80 -4.58 -4.47
N TRP A 94 16.93 -4.00 -5.65
CA TRP A 94 18.24 -3.77 -6.29
C TRP A 94 19.12 -2.83 -5.45
N LEU A 95 18.54 -1.80 -4.82
CA LEU A 95 19.24 -0.85 -3.95
C LEU A 95 19.55 -1.41 -2.55
N SER A 96 18.94 -2.53 -2.15
CA SER A 96 19.06 -3.06 -0.77
C SER A 96 20.52 -3.29 -0.34
N ASP A 97 21.37 -3.76 -1.24
CA ASP A 97 22.78 -4.02 -0.93
C ASP A 97 23.58 -2.74 -0.66
N TYR A 98 23.19 -1.63 -1.30
CA TYR A 98 23.79 -0.31 -1.05
C TYR A 98 23.28 0.29 0.26
N ILE A 99 22.00 0.11 0.55
CA ILE A 99 21.38 0.61 1.79
C ILE A 99 21.92 -0.13 3.00
N ASN A 100 22.15 -1.44 2.93
CA ASN A 100 22.77 -2.21 4.01
C ASN A 100 24.21 -1.76 4.37
N LYS A 101 24.88 -1.01 3.49
CA LYS A 101 26.20 -0.43 3.75
C LYS A 101 26.13 0.94 4.43
N MET A 102 24.93 1.54 4.53
CA MET A 102 24.74 2.82 5.21
C MET A 102 24.90 2.68 6.72
N PRO A 103 25.31 3.76 7.43
CA PRO A 103 25.32 3.77 8.89
C PRO A 103 23.94 3.41 9.47
N ALA A 104 23.91 2.53 10.45
CA ALA A 104 22.68 2.10 11.11
C ALA A 104 21.81 3.29 11.59
N ALA A 105 22.45 4.32 12.11
CA ALA A 105 21.77 5.54 12.57
C ALA A 105 20.94 6.19 11.44
N VAL A 106 21.44 6.23 10.20
CA VAL A 106 20.73 6.81 9.05
C VAL A 106 19.47 6.04 8.73
N ILE A 107 19.56 4.70 8.66
CA ILE A 107 18.42 3.83 8.38
C ILE A 107 17.35 3.97 9.49
N ILE A 108 17.76 4.01 10.76
CA ILE A 108 16.86 4.16 11.89
C ILE A 108 16.16 5.53 11.86
N VAL A 109 16.90 6.62 11.67
CA VAL A 109 16.32 7.97 11.63
C VAL A 109 15.30 8.09 10.50
N ILE A 110 15.65 7.65 9.28
CA ILE A 110 14.72 7.69 8.15
C ILE A 110 13.54 6.76 8.40
N GLY A 111 13.73 5.57 8.97
CA GLY A 111 12.65 4.65 9.32
C GLY A 111 11.66 5.26 10.32
N VAL A 112 12.14 5.97 11.35
CA VAL A 112 11.29 6.70 12.29
C VAL A 112 10.55 7.85 11.61
N CYS A 113 11.19 8.57 10.68
CA CYS A 113 10.52 9.59 9.88
C CYS A 113 9.41 8.99 9.00
N CYS A 114 9.66 7.82 8.37
CA CYS A 114 8.63 7.10 7.60
C CYS A 114 7.45 6.70 8.49
N TYR A 115 7.72 6.17 9.69
CA TYR A 115 6.67 5.89 10.66
C TYR A 115 5.85 7.13 11.02
N ALA A 116 6.50 8.26 11.28
CA ALA A 116 5.81 9.52 11.56
C ALA A 116 4.91 9.94 10.40
N VAL A 117 5.39 9.86 9.15
CA VAL A 117 4.58 10.13 7.96
C VAL A 117 3.37 9.21 7.92
N LEU A 118 3.53 7.91 8.08
CA LEU A 118 2.44 6.94 8.08
C LEU A 118 1.44 7.19 9.22
N PHE A 119 1.94 7.54 10.41
CA PHE A 119 1.09 7.84 11.58
C PHE A 119 0.15 9.02 11.34
N PHE A 120 0.60 10.05 10.64
CA PHE A 120 -0.20 11.25 10.37
C PHE A 120 -1.05 11.13 9.11
N THR A 121 -0.58 10.44 8.08
CA THR A 121 -1.28 10.36 6.78
C THR A 121 -2.26 9.20 6.67
N ALA A 122 -2.03 8.09 7.39
CA ALA A 122 -2.88 6.89 7.27
C ALA A 122 -4.23 7.02 8.00
N PRO A 123 -5.30 6.47 7.42
CA PRO A 123 -5.45 5.92 6.07
C PRO A 123 -5.75 7.02 5.03
N VAL A 124 -5.20 6.88 3.84
CA VAL A 124 -5.51 7.74 2.69
C VAL A 124 -6.75 7.18 1.98
N VAL A 125 -7.89 7.82 2.17
CA VAL A 125 -9.17 7.41 1.55
C VAL A 125 -9.27 8.01 0.16
N HIS A 126 -9.64 7.19 -0.83
CA HIS A 126 -9.84 7.64 -2.20
C HIS A 126 -11.28 8.15 -2.40
N LYS A 127 -11.46 9.21 -3.21
CA LYS A 127 -12.76 9.84 -3.46
C LYS A 127 -13.83 8.89 -4.02
N ASN A 128 -13.43 7.91 -4.79
CA ASN A 128 -14.34 6.97 -5.44
C ASN A 128 -14.80 5.84 -4.50
N HIS A 129 -14.24 5.74 -3.28
CA HIS A 129 -14.55 4.70 -2.31
C HIS A 129 -14.60 5.29 -0.89
N PRO A 130 -15.67 6.01 -0.57
CA PRO A 130 -15.89 6.51 0.80
C PRO A 130 -16.06 5.32 1.74
N ILE A 131 -15.35 5.35 2.85
CA ILE A 131 -15.47 4.35 3.92
C ILE A 131 -16.22 4.96 5.12
N SER A 132 -17.04 4.15 5.78
CA SER A 132 -17.76 4.62 6.97
C SER A 132 -16.80 5.07 8.08
N GLN A 133 -17.20 6.05 8.89
CA GLN A 133 -16.41 6.58 10.01
C GLN A 133 -15.92 5.48 10.97
N ARG A 134 -16.76 4.48 11.24
CA ARG A 134 -16.38 3.32 12.08
C ARG A 134 -15.24 2.51 11.46
N ARG A 135 -15.31 2.25 10.15
CA ARG A 135 -14.28 1.53 9.40
C ARG A 135 -12.99 2.36 9.32
N TYR A 136 -13.09 3.65 9.06
CA TYR A 136 -11.97 4.58 9.06
C TYR A 136 -11.17 4.54 10.36
N ARG A 137 -11.86 4.67 11.52
CA ARG A 137 -11.20 4.61 12.84
C ARG A 137 -10.49 3.28 13.09
N LYS A 138 -11.12 2.15 12.75
CA LYS A 138 -10.51 0.82 12.87
C LYS A 138 -9.26 0.69 12.00
N THR A 139 -9.38 1.02 10.71
CA THR A 139 -8.26 0.94 9.76
C THR A 139 -7.10 1.84 10.20
N ARG A 140 -7.39 3.03 10.72
CA ARG A 140 -6.38 3.96 11.25
C ARG A 140 -5.58 3.36 12.41
N ILE A 141 -6.25 2.70 13.35
CA ILE A 141 -5.60 2.05 14.48
C ILE A 141 -4.72 0.90 13.98
N HIS A 142 -5.26 0.02 13.13
CA HIS A 142 -4.49 -1.10 12.58
C HIS A 142 -3.28 -0.64 11.78
N ALA A 143 -3.42 0.40 10.93
CA ALA A 143 -2.32 0.97 10.17
C ALA A 143 -1.19 1.49 11.08
N ARG A 144 -1.55 2.21 12.15
CA ARG A 144 -0.57 2.74 13.11
C ARG A 144 0.14 1.65 13.90
N VAL A 145 -0.60 0.65 14.38
CA VAL A 145 -0.03 -0.47 15.13
C VAL A 145 0.90 -1.29 14.24
N TYR A 146 0.47 -1.58 13.00
CA TYR A 146 1.29 -2.34 12.07
C TYR A 146 2.55 -1.56 11.67
N ALA A 147 2.43 -0.27 11.37
CA ALA A 147 3.58 0.59 11.05
C ALA A 147 4.56 0.70 12.23
N ALA A 148 4.07 0.76 13.49
CA ALA A 148 4.92 0.75 14.67
C ALA A 148 5.67 -0.58 14.83
N PHE A 149 4.97 -1.70 14.64
CA PHE A 149 5.57 -3.04 14.68
C PHE A 149 6.66 -3.20 13.61
N GLU A 150 6.39 -2.75 12.40
CA GLU A 150 7.36 -2.79 11.30
C GLU A 150 8.56 -1.89 11.55
N CYS A 151 8.33 -0.66 12.05
CA CYS A 151 9.42 0.25 12.43
C CYS A 151 10.31 -0.39 13.52
N ALA A 152 9.73 -1.01 14.54
CA ALA A 152 10.47 -1.73 15.56
C ALA A 152 11.27 -2.91 14.97
N GLY A 153 10.67 -3.67 14.05
CA GLY A 153 11.34 -4.75 13.33
C GLY A 153 12.54 -4.27 12.51
N ILE A 154 12.38 -3.16 11.78
CA ILE A 154 13.48 -2.52 11.02
C ILE A 154 14.62 -2.11 11.95
N ILE A 155 14.32 -1.50 13.10
CA ILE A 155 15.33 -1.10 14.08
C ILE A 155 16.10 -2.33 14.58
N VAL A 156 15.40 -3.39 14.99
CA VAL A 156 16.03 -4.63 15.45
C VAL A 156 16.91 -5.25 14.37
N LEU A 157 16.38 -5.41 13.15
CA LEU A 157 17.14 -5.97 12.02
C LEU A 157 18.39 -5.13 11.70
N THR A 158 18.30 -3.81 11.80
CA THR A 158 19.42 -2.90 11.57
C THR A 158 20.48 -3.02 12.65
N LEU A 159 20.08 -3.12 13.93
CA LEU A 159 21.01 -3.26 15.05
C LEU A 159 21.77 -4.58 15.07
N ILE A 160 21.13 -5.67 14.61
CA ILE A 160 21.79 -6.97 14.47
C ILE A 160 22.54 -7.12 13.13
N HIS A 161 22.65 -6.04 12.35
CA HIS A 161 23.30 -6.01 11.03
C HIS A 161 22.76 -7.08 10.05
N SER A 162 21.46 -7.37 10.11
CA SER A 162 20.81 -8.32 9.22
C SER A 162 20.73 -7.78 7.78
N PRO A 163 21.07 -8.59 6.75
CA PRO A 163 20.87 -8.19 5.36
C PRO A 163 19.40 -7.95 5.00
N MET A 164 18.46 -8.42 5.84
CA MET A 164 17.02 -8.22 5.65
C MET A 164 16.53 -6.83 6.10
N ALA A 165 17.39 -6.04 6.77
CA ALA A 165 17.03 -4.70 7.24
C ALA A 165 16.67 -3.76 6.08
N ALA A 166 17.49 -3.72 5.02
CA ALA A 166 17.28 -2.82 3.89
C ALA A 166 16.00 -3.14 3.09
N PRO A 167 15.69 -4.39 2.70
CA PRO A 167 14.46 -4.65 1.97
C PRO A 167 13.20 -4.39 2.83
N ALA A 168 13.21 -4.66 4.13
CA ALA A 168 12.12 -4.30 5.04
C ALA A 168 11.97 -2.77 5.14
N PHE A 169 13.07 -2.05 5.35
CA PHE A 169 13.09 -0.58 5.35
C PHE A 169 12.53 0.00 4.05
N MET A 170 12.91 -0.54 2.89
CA MET A 170 12.43 -0.06 1.59
C MET A 170 10.94 -0.31 1.38
N GLY A 171 10.38 -1.39 1.95
CA GLY A 171 8.94 -1.63 1.97
C GLY A 171 8.17 -0.54 2.72
N CYS A 172 8.65 -0.19 3.92
CA CYS A 172 8.11 0.91 4.71
C CYS A 172 8.29 2.27 4.02
N PHE A 173 9.49 2.56 3.51
CA PHE A 173 9.84 3.81 2.84
C PHE A 173 8.97 4.07 1.61
N THR A 174 8.86 3.11 0.71
CA THR A 174 8.03 3.24 -0.50
C THR A 174 6.56 3.46 -0.16
N THR A 175 6.05 2.79 0.88
CA THR A 175 4.68 3.00 1.35
C THR A 175 4.50 4.40 1.93
N ALA A 176 5.45 4.89 2.73
CA ALA A 176 5.41 6.23 3.31
C ALA A 176 5.42 7.33 2.22
N VAL A 177 6.25 7.17 1.20
CA VAL A 177 6.30 8.08 0.04
C VAL A 177 4.95 8.09 -0.71
N LEU A 178 4.41 6.93 -1.03
CA LEU A 178 3.12 6.82 -1.72
C LEU A 178 1.95 7.34 -0.87
N ALA A 179 2.00 7.15 0.45
CA ALA A 179 1.00 7.69 1.37
C ALA A 179 1.07 9.23 1.43
N PHE A 180 2.27 9.79 1.51
CA PHE A 180 2.48 11.23 1.51
C PHE A 180 1.95 11.89 0.23
N PHE A 181 2.29 11.36 -0.94
CA PHE A 181 1.77 11.86 -2.22
C PHE A 181 0.25 11.71 -2.32
N GLY A 182 -0.30 10.59 -1.86
CA GLY A 182 -1.75 10.39 -1.83
C GLY A 182 -2.46 11.38 -0.91
N TRP A 183 -1.90 11.65 0.26
CA TRP A 183 -2.42 12.63 1.20
C TRP A 183 -2.34 14.06 0.65
N PHE A 184 -1.22 14.41 0.03
CA PHE A 184 -1.02 15.72 -0.59
C PHE A 184 -2.01 15.95 -1.74
N SER A 185 -2.16 14.99 -2.64
CA SER A 185 -3.13 15.03 -3.74
C SER A 185 -4.57 15.16 -3.24
N LYS A 186 -4.91 14.47 -2.14
CA LYS A 186 -6.23 14.60 -1.49
C LYS A 186 -6.47 16.02 -0.99
N ASN A 187 -5.52 16.63 -0.31
CA ASN A 187 -5.68 17.94 0.31
C ASN A 187 -5.69 19.09 -0.69
N THR A 188 -5.17 18.88 -1.91
CA THR A 188 -5.22 19.86 -3.01
C THR A 188 -6.49 19.75 -3.85
N ASP A 189 -7.25 18.67 -3.76
CA ASP A 189 -8.49 18.48 -4.51
C ASP A 189 -9.68 19.08 -3.74
N LYS A 190 -10.18 20.23 -4.22
CA LYS A 190 -11.33 20.96 -3.63
C LYS A 190 -12.61 20.12 -3.53
N SER A 191 -12.78 19.12 -4.39
CA SER A 191 -13.94 18.21 -4.33
C SER A 191 -13.98 17.38 -3.04
N TYR A 192 -12.84 17.07 -2.42
CA TYR A 192 -12.79 16.37 -1.15
C TYR A 192 -13.33 17.20 0.01
N MET A 193 -13.05 18.50 0.03
CA MET A 193 -13.53 19.41 1.09
C MET A 193 -15.05 19.53 1.10
N ILE A 194 -15.68 19.44 -0.08
CA ILE A 194 -17.16 19.49 -0.21
C ILE A 194 -17.79 18.23 0.37
N TYR A 195 -17.24 17.03 0.11
CA TYR A 195 -17.74 15.76 0.65
C TYR A 195 -17.65 15.68 2.18
N GLU A 196 -16.51 16.11 2.75
CA GLU A 196 -16.33 16.11 4.20
C GLU A 196 -17.26 17.09 4.92
N THR A 197 -17.66 18.17 4.23
CA THR A 197 -18.61 19.17 4.76
C THR A 197 -20.05 18.67 4.71
N ILE A 198 -20.42 17.87 3.70
CA ILE A 198 -21.75 17.28 3.57
C ILE A 198 -21.95 16.16 4.60
N ASP A 199 -20.94 15.28 4.80
CA ASP A 199 -21.00 14.16 5.75
C ASP A 199 -21.09 14.64 7.21
N ARG A 200 -20.49 15.79 7.55
CA ARG A 200 -20.62 16.42 8.87
C ARG A 200 -21.98 17.07 9.14
N LYS A 201 -22.74 17.39 8.09
CA LYS A 201 -24.07 18.00 8.23
C LYS A 201 -25.21 16.99 8.29
N THR A 202 -24.93 15.71 7.98
CA THR A 202 -25.91 14.61 7.95
C THR A 202 -25.84 13.71 9.18
N ILE A 203 -24.99 14.02 10.15
CA ILE A 203 -24.89 13.40 11.49
C ILE A 203 -25.36 14.40 12.53
#